data_17090c9e25c01620d17ebdc401016bf2
#
_entry.id   17090c9e25c01620d17ebdc401016bf2
#
_cell.length_a   1.000
_cell.length_b   1.000
_cell.length_c   1.000
_cell.angle_alpha   90.00
_cell.angle_beta   90.00
_cell.angle_gamma   90.00
#
_symmetry.space_group_name_H-M   'P 1'
#
loop_
_entity.id
_entity.type
_entity.pdbx_description
1 polymer ?
#
loop_
_entity_poly.entity_id
_entity_poly.type
_entity_poly.pdbx_seq_one_letter_code
_entity_poly.pdbx_strand_id
1 'polypeptide(L)'
;TEAIFRRVRGVQYVRSGYANGTDIATPPTYAAVCTGTTGYAEAVEVVYAPQELALVDLLAIFFATHDPTTLNRQGNDVGTQYRSGIYTTTAEQLAVAQGYVAQLNQDRSFPAPVVTEVAPLTAFYPAEAGYCTWVIAPKVAKFTSQFAHCMR
;
A
#
# COMPACT_ATOMS: atom_id res chain seq x y z
N THR A 1 4.48 5.13 7.62
CA THR A 1 3.13 4.78 7.09
C THR A 1 2.34 3.94 8.08
N GLU A 2 2.85 2.79 8.52
CA GLU A 2 2.16 1.92 9.49
C GLU A 2 1.67 2.68 10.72
N ALA A 3 2.54 3.47 11.37
CA ALA A 3 2.22 4.25 12.56
C ALA A 3 1.11 5.31 12.32
N ILE A 4 0.98 5.81 11.10
CA ILE A 4 -0.06 6.76 10.72
C ILE A 4 -1.39 6.03 10.62
N PHE A 5 -1.47 4.95 9.83
CA PHE A 5 -2.71 4.21 9.64
C PHE A 5 -3.24 3.58 10.93
N ARG A 6 -2.37 3.15 11.85
CA ARG A 6 -2.77 2.64 13.18
C ARG A 6 -3.56 3.65 14.02
N ARG A 7 -3.44 4.95 13.72
CA ARG A 7 -4.14 6.03 14.46
C ARG A 7 -5.44 6.47 13.79
N VAL A 8 -5.75 5.92 12.61
CA VAL A 8 -6.96 6.30 11.86
C VAL A 8 -8.16 5.56 12.45
N ARG A 9 -9.18 6.31 12.84
CA ARG A 9 -10.43 5.73 13.30
C ARG A 9 -11.07 4.89 12.20
N GLY A 10 -11.58 3.71 12.52
CA GLY A 10 -12.12 2.75 11.56
C GLY A 10 -11.09 1.78 11.00
N VAL A 11 -9.78 2.01 11.22
CA VAL A 11 -8.74 1.02 10.95
C VAL A 11 -8.70 0.02 12.09
N GLN A 12 -8.82 -1.27 11.75
CA GLN A 12 -8.87 -2.37 12.69
C GLN A 12 -7.50 -3.01 12.91
N TYR A 13 -6.71 -3.08 11.85
CA TYR A 13 -5.41 -3.74 11.87
C TYR A 13 -4.48 -3.17 10.81
N VAL A 14 -3.21 -3.08 11.15
CA VAL A 14 -2.13 -2.65 10.23
C VAL A 14 -0.90 -3.50 10.46
N ARG A 15 -0.28 -3.98 9.38
CA ARG A 15 1.02 -4.66 9.44
C ARG A 15 1.87 -4.36 8.21
N SER A 16 3.17 -4.31 8.39
CA SER A 16 4.14 -4.23 7.31
C SER A 16 4.43 -5.59 6.69
N GLY A 17 4.81 -5.60 5.43
CA GLY A 17 5.12 -6.81 4.68
C GLY A 17 5.55 -6.53 3.25
N TYR A 18 5.42 -7.53 2.40
CA TYR A 18 5.83 -7.52 1.00
C TYR A 18 4.66 -7.93 0.12
N ALA A 19 4.42 -7.20 -0.96
CA ALA A 19 3.28 -7.42 -1.84
C ALA A 19 3.71 -7.60 -3.30
N ASN A 20 2.94 -8.40 -4.04
CA ASN A 20 2.98 -8.51 -5.51
C ASN A 20 4.38 -8.76 -6.10
N GLY A 21 5.08 -9.76 -5.59
CA GLY A 21 6.33 -10.25 -6.17
C GLY A 21 6.14 -11.11 -7.42
N THR A 22 7.25 -11.50 -8.03
CA THR A 22 7.26 -12.38 -9.21
C THR A 22 7.07 -13.85 -8.84
N ASP A 23 7.66 -14.32 -7.75
CA ASP A 23 7.40 -15.65 -7.18
C ASP A 23 6.45 -15.52 -5.99
N ILE A 24 5.17 -15.77 -6.23
CA ILE A 24 4.13 -15.67 -5.20
C ILE A 24 3.95 -16.96 -4.40
N ALA A 25 4.67 -18.03 -4.73
CA ALA A 25 4.58 -19.30 -4.02
C ALA A 25 5.51 -19.36 -2.80
N THR A 26 6.60 -18.60 -2.82
CA THR A 26 7.62 -18.61 -1.78
C THR A 26 7.63 -17.30 -1.00
N PRO A 27 7.48 -17.31 0.34
CA PRO A 27 7.63 -16.11 1.15
C PRO A 27 9.01 -15.50 0.96
N PRO A 28 9.10 -14.19 0.62
CA PRO A 28 10.40 -13.55 0.48
C PRO A 28 11.01 -13.26 1.85
N THR A 29 12.33 -13.21 1.92
CA THR A 29 13.05 -12.64 3.07
C THR A 29 13.32 -11.16 2.85
N TYR A 30 13.51 -10.40 3.93
CA TYR A 30 13.90 -8.98 3.86
C TYR A 30 15.14 -8.78 2.98
N ALA A 31 16.18 -9.60 3.20
CA ALA A 31 17.42 -9.52 2.41
C ALA A 31 17.17 -9.73 0.91
N ALA A 32 16.29 -10.67 0.54
CA ALA A 32 15.94 -10.91 -0.86
C ALA A 32 15.19 -9.70 -1.45
N VAL A 33 14.23 -9.11 -0.74
CA VAL A 33 13.49 -7.94 -1.21
C VAL A 33 14.42 -6.73 -1.40
N CYS A 34 15.37 -6.53 -0.50
CA CYS A 34 16.35 -5.45 -0.58
C CYS A 34 17.23 -5.52 -1.84
N THR A 35 17.38 -6.67 -2.48
CA THR A 35 18.10 -6.78 -3.77
C THR A 35 17.39 -6.06 -4.91
N GLY A 36 16.08 -5.81 -4.79
CA GLY A 36 15.24 -5.25 -5.85
C GLY A 36 14.90 -6.23 -6.99
N THR A 37 15.31 -7.50 -6.88
CA THR A 37 15.14 -8.51 -7.95
C THR A 37 13.91 -9.39 -7.79
N THR A 38 13.27 -9.38 -6.62
CA THR A 38 12.13 -10.26 -6.29
C THR A 38 10.79 -9.76 -6.87
N GLY A 39 10.73 -8.53 -7.37
CA GLY A 39 9.49 -7.89 -7.78
C GLY A 39 8.56 -7.48 -6.64
N TYR A 40 8.83 -7.92 -5.41
CA TYR A 40 8.03 -7.51 -4.25
C TYR A 40 8.20 -6.02 -3.94
N ALA A 41 7.08 -5.37 -3.60
CA ALA A 41 7.09 -4.05 -3.01
C ALA A 41 7.01 -4.15 -1.48
N GLU A 42 7.76 -3.31 -0.77
CA GLU A 42 7.54 -3.11 0.66
C GLU A 42 6.19 -2.44 0.87
N ALA A 43 5.32 -3.07 1.65
CA ALA A 43 3.92 -2.73 1.75
C ALA A 43 3.42 -2.66 3.18
N VAL A 44 2.32 -1.94 3.36
CA VAL A 44 1.53 -1.94 4.60
C VAL A 44 0.14 -2.49 4.27
N GLU A 45 -0.24 -3.57 4.94
CA GLU A 45 -1.63 -4.05 4.91
C GLU A 45 -2.46 -3.23 5.89
N VAL A 46 -3.58 -2.70 5.41
CA VAL A 46 -4.54 -1.97 6.22
C VAL A 46 -5.88 -2.68 6.16
N VAL A 47 -6.37 -3.15 7.30
CA VAL A 47 -7.72 -3.72 7.45
C VAL A 47 -8.60 -2.67 8.11
N TYR A 48 -9.73 -2.34 7.51
CA TYR A 48 -10.61 -1.28 7.97
C TYR A 48 -12.07 -1.67 7.91
N ALA A 49 -12.91 -0.96 8.68
CA ALA A 49 -14.36 -1.12 8.71
C ALA A 49 -14.99 -0.15 7.68
N PRO A 50 -15.51 -0.63 6.54
CA PRO A 50 -16.00 0.25 5.47
C PRO A 50 -17.25 1.08 5.86
N GLN A 51 -17.95 0.68 6.91
CA GLN A 51 -19.07 1.44 7.49
C GLN A 51 -18.60 2.62 8.37
N GLU A 52 -17.34 2.65 8.78
CA GLU A 52 -16.77 3.71 9.64
C GLU A 52 -15.76 4.58 8.90
N LEU A 53 -15.12 4.05 7.85
CA LEU A 53 -14.04 4.70 7.11
C LEU A 53 -14.14 4.33 5.63
N ALA A 54 -14.31 5.33 4.78
CA ALA A 54 -14.34 5.10 3.34
C ALA A 54 -12.95 4.84 2.76
N LEU A 55 -12.86 4.06 1.67
CA LEU A 55 -11.59 3.84 0.98
C LEU A 55 -10.95 5.14 0.49
N VAL A 56 -11.75 6.11 0.04
CA VAL A 56 -11.26 7.42 -0.42
C VAL A 56 -10.53 8.20 0.67
N ASP A 57 -10.94 8.06 1.94
CA ASP A 57 -10.26 8.70 3.07
C ASP A 57 -8.90 8.05 3.33
N LEU A 58 -8.80 6.72 3.21
CA LEU A 58 -7.53 6.01 3.27
C LEU A 58 -6.59 6.41 2.12
N LEU A 59 -7.12 6.56 0.90
CA LEU A 59 -6.36 7.03 -0.24
C LEU A 59 -5.85 8.46 -0.03
N ALA A 60 -6.68 9.35 0.51
CA ALA A 60 -6.25 10.71 0.84
C ALA A 60 -5.07 10.71 1.84
N ILE A 61 -5.14 9.90 2.89
CA ILE A 61 -4.05 9.74 3.85
C ILE A 61 -2.80 9.16 3.17
N PHE A 62 -2.95 8.14 2.32
CA PHE A 62 -1.86 7.52 1.58
C PHE A 62 -1.10 8.57 0.74
N PHE A 63 -1.83 9.33 -0.09
CA PHE A 63 -1.23 10.36 -0.95
C PHE A 63 -0.68 11.57 -0.19
N ALA A 64 -1.18 11.86 1.01
CA ALA A 64 -0.64 12.91 1.88
C ALA A 64 0.66 12.52 2.60
N THR A 65 1.02 11.23 2.61
CA THR A 65 2.11 10.71 3.46
C THR A 65 3.35 10.27 2.69
N HIS A 66 3.38 10.41 1.36
CA HIS A 66 4.53 10.06 0.53
C HIS A 66 4.56 10.88 -0.76
N ASP A 67 5.66 10.81 -1.52
CA ASP A 67 5.74 11.38 -2.85
C ASP A 67 5.31 10.34 -3.91
N PRO A 68 4.14 10.50 -4.52
CA PRO A 68 3.63 9.56 -5.51
C PRO A 68 4.14 9.83 -6.93
N THR A 69 5.04 10.81 -7.12
CA THR A 69 5.49 11.26 -8.44
C THR A 69 6.85 10.68 -8.85
N THR A 70 7.52 9.97 -7.93
CA THR A 70 8.85 9.39 -8.18
C THR A 70 8.74 7.90 -8.50
N LEU A 71 9.15 7.52 -9.71
CA LEU A 71 9.12 6.12 -10.16
C LEU A 71 10.18 5.30 -9.43
N ASN A 72 9.76 4.14 -8.86
CA ASN A 72 10.64 3.20 -8.16
C ASN A 72 11.54 3.88 -7.12
N ARG A 73 11.02 4.87 -6.44
CA ARG A 73 11.79 5.65 -5.47
C ARG A 73 10.88 6.24 -4.41
N GLN A 74 11.37 6.33 -3.18
CA GLN A 74 10.75 7.10 -2.11
C GLN A 74 11.84 7.80 -1.29
N GLY A 75 11.93 9.14 -1.41
CA GLY A 75 12.98 9.91 -0.79
C GLY A 75 14.37 9.46 -1.26
N ASN A 76 15.21 8.99 -0.36
CA ASN A 76 16.56 8.49 -0.65
C ASN A 76 16.59 7.00 -1.06
N ASP A 77 15.51 6.26 -0.84
CA ASP A 77 15.42 4.85 -1.17
C ASP A 77 15.10 4.68 -2.66
N VAL A 78 15.98 4.00 -3.38
CA VAL A 78 15.87 3.76 -4.83
C VAL A 78 15.79 2.26 -5.10
N GLY A 79 14.78 1.84 -5.86
CA GLY A 79 14.53 0.45 -6.25
C GLY A 79 13.06 0.15 -6.44
N THR A 80 12.75 -0.92 -7.19
CA THR A 80 11.36 -1.34 -7.47
C THR A 80 10.58 -1.68 -6.21
N GLN A 81 11.27 -2.14 -5.17
CA GLN A 81 10.68 -2.43 -3.85
C GLN A 81 10.13 -1.18 -3.15
N TYR A 82 10.57 0.00 -3.56
CA TYR A 82 10.16 1.30 -3.01
C TYR A 82 9.17 2.06 -3.89
N ARG A 83 8.61 1.40 -4.92
CA ARG A 83 7.62 2.02 -5.78
C ARG A 83 6.36 2.42 -5.03
N SER A 84 5.73 3.52 -5.43
CA SER A 84 4.40 3.87 -4.97
C SER A 84 3.38 2.91 -5.57
N GLY A 85 2.53 2.29 -4.73
CA GLY A 85 1.55 1.32 -5.21
C GLY A 85 0.36 1.14 -4.28
N ILE A 86 -0.78 0.77 -4.86
CA ILE A 86 -2.03 0.42 -4.20
C ILE A 86 -2.44 -0.95 -4.71
N TYR A 87 -2.52 -1.93 -3.82
CA TYR A 87 -2.95 -3.29 -4.14
C TYR A 87 -4.29 -3.57 -3.49
N THR A 88 -5.28 -3.93 -4.28
CA THR A 88 -6.67 -4.06 -3.87
C THR A 88 -7.12 -5.51 -3.86
N THR A 89 -8.09 -5.83 -3.01
CA THR A 89 -8.61 -7.19 -2.84
C THR A 89 -9.95 -7.40 -3.56
N THR A 90 -10.59 -6.32 -4.03
CA THR A 90 -11.85 -6.39 -4.81
C THR A 90 -11.81 -5.50 -6.05
N ALA A 91 -12.65 -5.81 -7.03
CA ALA A 91 -12.77 -5.03 -8.25
C ALA A 91 -13.31 -3.61 -7.97
N GLU A 92 -14.17 -3.45 -6.98
CA GLU A 92 -14.72 -2.15 -6.56
C GLU A 92 -13.61 -1.26 -5.99
N GLN A 93 -12.76 -1.81 -5.12
CA GLN A 93 -11.60 -1.08 -4.58
C GLN A 93 -10.64 -0.68 -5.71
N LEU A 94 -10.42 -1.58 -6.68
CA LEU A 94 -9.56 -1.30 -7.84
C LEU A 94 -10.09 -0.11 -8.63
N ALA A 95 -11.37 -0.11 -8.96
CA ALA A 95 -12.02 0.96 -9.72
C ALA A 95 -11.96 2.30 -8.98
N VAL A 96 -12.22 2.30 -7.67
CA VAL A 96 -12.13 3.51 -6.82
C VAL A 96 -10.71 4.06 -6.81
N ALA A 97 -9.70 3.20 -6.60
CA ALA A 97 -8.31 3.63 -6.54
C ALA A 97 -7.79 4.16 -7.88
N GLN A 98 -8.15 3.51 -9.00
CA GLN A 98 -7.83 4.00 -10.34
C GLN A 98 -8.48 5.34 -10.63
N GLY A 99 -9.76 5.50 -10.30
CA GLY A 99 -10.48 6.77 -10.44
C GLY A 99 -9.86 7.89 -9.62
N TYR A 100 -9.42 7.58 -8.39
CA TYR A 100 -8.77 8.55 -7.51
C TYR A 100 -7.44 9.05 -8.09
N VAL A 101 -6.58 8.13 -8.59
CA VAL A 101 -5.31 8.50 -9.25
C VAL A 101 -5.57 9.33 -10.52
N ALA A 102 -6.55 8.94 -11.33
CA ALA A 102 -6.93 9.71 -12.52
C ALA A 102 -7.37 11.15 -12.16
N GLN A 103 -8.16 11.31 -11.09
CA GLN A 103 -8.60 12.62 -10.62
C GLN A 103 -7.42 13.46 -10.13
N LEU A 104 -6.49 12.90 -9.34
CA LEU A 104 -5.29 13.61 -8.89
C LEU A 104 -4.45 14.15 -10.07
N ASN A 105 -4.31 13.37 -11.13
CA ASN A 105 -3.60 13.77 -12.34
C ASN A 105 -4.36 14.84 -13.13
N GLN A 106 -5.68 14.70 -13.26
CA GLN A 106 -6.52 15.69 -13.93
C GLN A 106 -6.48 17.04 -13.22
N ASP A 107 -6.56 17.03 -11.89
CA ASP A 107 -6.56 18.23 -11.05
C ASP A 107 -5.14 18.82 -10.87
N ARG A 108 -4.10 18.12 -11.36
CA ARG A 108 -2.70 18.48 -11.15
C ARG A 108 -2.38 18.71 -9.67
N SER A 109 -2.86 17.80 -8.83
CA SER A 109 -2.72 17.89 -7.37
C SER A 109 -1.28 17.79 -6.88
N PHE A 110 -0.35 17.31 -7.73
CA PHE A 110 1.08 17.23 -7.48
C PHE A 110 1.88 17.98 -8.55
N PRO A 111 3.14 18.37 -8.26
CA PRO A 111 3.99 19.08 -9.21
C PRO A 111 4.33 18.29 -10.48
N ALA A 112 4.23 16.96 -10.41
CA ALA A 112 4.44 16.03 -11.53
C ALA A 112 3.35 14.95 -11.54
N PRO A 113 3.17 14.20 -12.64
CA PRO A 113 2.18 13.13 -12.71
C PRO A 113 2.39 12.08 -11.63
N VAL A 114 1.27 11.62 -11.06
CA VAL A 114 1.25 10.48 -10.13
C VAL A 114 1.61 9.21 -10.89
N VAL A 115 2.63 8.49 -10.44
CA VAL A 115 3.13 7.23 -11.02
C VAL A 115 2.79 6.02 -10.16
N THR A 116 1.85 6.17 -9.24
CA THR A 116 1.39 5.09 -8.36
C THR A 116 0.82 3.92 -9.15
N GLU A 117 1.38 2.73 -8.97
CA GLU A 117 0.81 1.49 -9.50
C GLU A 117 -0.51 1.17 -8.78
N VAL A 118 -1.57 0.87 -9.54
CA VAL A 118 -2.85 0.41 -9.00
C VAL A 118 -3.19 -0.94 -9.61
N ALA A 119 -3.17 -2.00 -8.81
CA ALA A 119 -3.31 -3.37 -9.29
C ALA A 119 -4.07 -4.25 -8.28
N PRO A 120 -4.63 -5.39 -8.71
CA PRO A 120 -5.09 -6.42 -7.80
C PRO A 120 -3.96 -6.95 -6.94
N LEU A 121 -4.25 -7.29 -5.69
CA LEU A 121 -3.31 -8.00 -4.83
C LEU A 121 -3.20 -9.45 -5.28
N THR A 122 -1.98 -9.90 -5.58
CA THR A 122 -1.69 -11.31 -5.91
C THR A 122 -1.16 -12.10 -4.73
N ALA A 123 -0.30 -11.48 -3.92
CA ALA A 123 0.24 -12.07 -2.70
C ALA A 123 0.65 -10.98 -1.71
N PHE A 124 0.56 -11.29 -0.42
CA PHE A 124 1.11 -10.48 0.66
C PHE A 124 1.74 -11.39 1.72
N TYR A 125 2.96 -11.12 2.05
CA TYR A 125 3.71 -11.80 3.11
C TYR A 125 4.07 -10.80 4.20
N PRO A 126 3.73 -11.09 5.47
CA PRO A 126 4.16 -10.26 6.60
C PRO A 126 5.68 -10.19 6.67
N ALA A 127 6.22 -9.03 7.00
CA ALA A 127 7.65 -8.90 7.26
C ALA A 127 8.03 -9.59 8.57
N GLU A 128 9.28 -10.02 8.65
CA GLU A 128 9.84 -10.68 9.82
C GLU A 128 9.85 -9.73 11.03
N ALA A 129 9.67 -10.28 12.22
CA ALA A 129 9.67 -9.50 13.46
C ALA A 129 11.02 -8.80 13.66
N GLY A 130 11.00 -7.50 13.90
CA GLY A 130 12.18 -6.68 14.18
C GLY A 130 12.72 -5.84 13.02
N TYR A 131 12.34 -6.11 11.78
CA TYR A 131 12.81 -5.32 10.62
C TYR A 131 11.89 -4.13 10.27
N CYS A 132 10.65 -4.13 10.73
CA CYS A 132 9.65 -3.12 10.35
C CYS A 132 9.51 -1.94 11.32
N THR A 133 10.31 -1.84 12.37
CA THR A 133 10.19 -0.76 13.36
C THR A 133 10.82 0.56 12.92
N TRP A 134 11.60 0.59 11.86
CA TRP A 134 12.40 1.77 11.45
C TRP A 134 12.10 2.32 10.06
N VAL A 135 11.22 1.70 9.28
CA VAL A 135 10.93 2.19 7.92
C VAL A 135 9.74 3.12 7.94
N ILE A 136 9.99 4.40 8.17
CA ILE A 136 9.07 5.50 7.89
C ILE A 136 9.19 5.83 6.39
N ALA A 137 8.76 4.94 5.53
CA ALA A 137 8.48 5.29 4.15
C ALA A 137 7.13 4.70 3.78
N PRO A 138 6.19 5.49 3.28
CA PRO A 138 4.93 4.98 2.76
C PRO A 138 5.24 4.32 1.42
N LYS A 139 5.44 3.02 1.42
CA LYS A 139 5.92 2.36 0.22
C LYS A 139 4.79 1.80 -0.61
N VAL A 140 3.87 1.07 -0.02
CA VAL A 140 2.67 0.54 -0.71
C VAL A 140 1.56 0.32 0.32
N ALA A 141 0.33 0.61 -0.04
CA ALA A 141 -0.83 0.30 0.77
C ALA A 141 -1.63 -0.85 0.15
N LYS A 142 -1.87 -1.88 0.94
CA LYS A 142 -2.86 -2.91 0.67
C LYS A 142 -4.10 -2.56 1.47
N PHE A 143 -5.24 -2.42 0.81
CA PHE A 143 -6.50 -2.16 1.47
C PHE A 143 -7.35 -3.43 1.47
N THR A 144 -7.66 -3.94 2.65
CA THR A 144 -8.62 -5.03 2.84
C THR A 144 -9.81 -4.54 3.64
N SER A 145 -11.02 -4.81 3.15
CA SER A 145 -12.25 -4.61 3.92
C SER A 145 -12.67 -5.93 4.54
N GLN A 146 -12.84 -5.99 5.86
CA GLN A 146 -13.51 -7.11 6.49
C GLN A 146 -15.02 -6.81 6.58
N PHE A 147 -15.83 -7.58 5.88
CA PHE A 147 -17.24 -7.68 6.24
C PHE A 147 -17.32 -8.42 7.58
N ALA A 148 -17.67 -7.72 8.63
CA ALA A 148 -18.07 -8.36 9.86
C ALA A 148 -19.36 -9.16 9.55
N HIS A 149 -19.23 -10.46 9.28
CA HIS A 149 -20.33 -11.38 9.44
C HIS A 149 -20.57 -11.51 10.93
N CYS A 150 -21.27 -10.52 11.49
CA CYS A 150 -21.94 -10.69 12.77
C CYS A 150 -23.22 -11.50 12.46
N MET A 151 -23.07 -12.82 12.38
CA MET A 151 -24.19 -13.70 12.58
C MET A 151 -24.14 -14.21 14.03
N ARG A 152 -25.01 -13.61 14.82
CA ARG A 152 -25.63 -14.09 16.07
C ARG A 152 -24.76 -14.92 17.02
#